data_ca2b558f001c62528ed6da4d778a91dd
#
_entry.id   ca2b558f001c62528ed6da4d778a91dd
#
_cell.length_a   1.000
_cell.length_b   1.000
_cell.length_c   1.000
_cell.angle_alpha   90.00
_cell.angle_beta   90.00
_cell.angle_gamma   90.00
#
_symmetry.space_group_name_H-M   'P 1'
#
loop_
_entity.id
_entity.type
_entity.pdbx_description
1 polymer ?
#
loop_
_entity_poly.entity_id
_entity_poly.type
_entity_poly.pdbx_seq_one_letter_code
_entity_poly.pdbx_strand_id
1 'polypeptide(L)'
;MYERYLRAHEFASNGDKYIFIMNITPYRKYGALLTAMRQSVNETQLLGGWKGLSFAAGAGVVGVFLDYEVPDGEVLCLNLDTWTICQVTDLEWVSGADQGSLERIQQTLTYEAVLTWFMNLMCLAPAASGRDTRKTN
;
A
#
# COMPACT_ATOMS: atom_id res chain seq x y z
N MET A 1 13.92 -9.73 5.29
CA MET A 1 12.61 -9.37 5.87
C MET A 1 12.68 -9.10 7.37
N TYR A 2 12.99 -10.10 8.20
CA TYR A 2 12.90 -9.98 9.66
C TYR A 2 13.75 -8.82 10.23
N GLU A 3 15.01 -8.69 9.85
CA GLU A 3 15.87 -7.59 10.28
C GLU A 3 15.35 -6.20 9.89
N ARG A 4 14.74 -6.07 8.71
CA ARG A 4 14.12 -4.80 8.27
C ARG A 4 12.90 -4.46 9.10
N TYR A 5 12.09 -5.47 9.41
CA TYR A 5 10.95 -5.30 10.28
C TYR A 5 11.39 -4.84 11.68
N LEU A 6 12.37 -5.50 12.29
CA LEU A 6 12.88 -5.12 13.60
C LEU A 6 13.41 -3.68 13.62
N ARG A 7 14.20 -3.30 12.61
CA ARG A 7 14.72 -1.94 12.50
C ARG A 7 13.62 -0.90 12.29
N ALA A 8 12.59 -1.19 11.50
CA ALA A 8 11.45 -0.31 11.35
C ALA A 8 10.64 -0.20 12.64
N HIS A 9 10.50 -1.31 13.37
CA HIS A 9 9.77 -1.37 14.64
C HIS A 9 10.45 -0.59 15.77
N GLU A 10 11.78 -0.40 15.73
CA GLU A 10 12.50 0.46 16.70
C GLU A 10 12.02 1.91 16.69
N PHE A 11 11.50 2.38 15.55
CA PHE A 11 11.00 3.74 15.33
C PHE A 11 9.47 3.85 15.37
N ALA A 12 8.80 2.75 15.71
CA ALA A 12 7.37 2.66 15.69
C ALA A 12 6.75 2.83 17.07
N SER A 13 5.51 3.27 17.09
CA SER A 13 4.67 3.25 18.29
C SER A 13 4.09 1.86 18.52
N ASN A 14 3.75 1.56 19.75
CA ASN A 14 3.16 0.27 20.11
C ASN A 14 1.79 0.09 19.46
N GLY A 15 1.59 -0.99 18.70
CA GLY A 15 0.34 -1.30 18.03
C GLY A 15 0.29 -0.98 16.53
N ASP A 16 1.40 -0.52 15.96
CA ASP A 16 1.50 -0.14 14.54
C ASP A 16 1.22 -1.31 13.60
N LYS A 17 0.55 -0.98 12.49
CA LYS A 17 0.18 -1.95 11.44
C LYS A 17 1.25 -2.02 10.37
N TYR A 18 2.03 -3.10 10.39
CA TYR A 18 3.02 -3.38 9.37
C TYR A 18 2.49 -4.27 8.28
N ILE A 19 2.92 -3.99 7.06
CA ILE A 19 2.73 -4.85 5.89
C ILE A 19 4.04 -4.99 5.11
N PHE A 20 4.21 -6.15 4.47
CA PHE A 20 5.21 -6.35 3.44
C PHE A 20 4.53 -6.34 2.07
N ILE A 21 5.07 -5.55 1.16
CA ILE A 21 4.65 -5.53 -0.23
C ILE A 21 5.84 -5.93 -1.10
N MET A 22 5.62 -6.84 -2.03
CA MET A 22 6.69 -7.36 -2.88
C MET A 22 6.18 -7.82 -4.23
N ASN A 23 7.11 -7.87 -5.21
CA ASN A 23 6.86 -8.40 -6.53
C ASN A 23 6.65 -9.93 -6.50
N ILE A 24 6.20 -10.48 -7.63
CA ILE A 24 5.88 -11.91 -7.82
C ILE A 24 7.06 -12.84 -7.52
N THR A 25 8.30 -12.43 -7.88
CA THR A 25 9.50 -13.27 -7.72
C THR A 25 9.82 -13.56 -6.24
N PRO A 26 9.99 -12.55 -5.36
CA PRO A 26 10.19 -12.80 -3.95
C PRO A 26 8.95 -13.41 -3.29
N TYR A 27 7.73 -13.08 -3.72
CA TYR A 27 6.50 -13.63 -3.19
C TYR A 27 6.41 -15.15 -3.40
N ARG A 28 6.71 -15.64 -4.61
CA ARG A 28 6.74 -17.08 -4.92
C ARG A 28 7.81 -17.81 -4.12
N LYS A 29 9.02 -17.23 -4.00
CA LYS A 29 10.09 -17.80 -3.17
C LYS A 29 9.67 -17.93 -1.71
N TYR A 30 8.99 -16.90 -1.18
CA TYR A 30 8.47 -16.93 0.18
C TYR A 30 7.40 -18.02 0.37
N GLY A 31 6.43 -18.12 -0.55
CA GLY A 31 5.41 -19.17 -0.54
C GLY A 31 6.01 -20.60 -0.62
N ALA A 32 7.04 -20.79 -1.44
CA ALA A 32 7.75 -22.07 -1.54
C ALA A 32 8.45 -22.44 -0.22
N LEU A 33 9.07 -21.46 0.47
CA LEU A 33 9.68 -21.69 1.78
C LEU A 33 8.65 -22.10 2.84
N LEU A 34 7.49 -21.46 2.88
CA LEU A 34 6.40 -21.82 3.78
C LEU A 34 5.93 -23.26 3.54
N THR A 35 5.75 -23.63 2.28
CA THR A 35 5.34 -24.99 1.89
C THR A 35 6.41 -26.03 2.28
N ALA A 36 7.70 -25.72 2.04
CA ALA A 36 8.80 -26.61 2.40
C ALA A 36 8.91 -26.84 3.92
N MET A 37 8.58 -25.80 4.71
CA MET A 37 8.56 -25.89 6.18
C MET A 37 7.30 -26.56 6.74
N ARG A 38 6.38 -27.03 5.88
CA ARG A 38 5.07 -27.59 6.27
C ARG A 38 4.26 -26.67 7.19
N GLN A 39 4.48 -25.38 7.09
CA GLN A 39 3.67 -24.41 7.80
C GLN A 39 2.33 -24.25 7.08
N SER A 40 1.24 -24.18 7.84
CA SER A 40 -0.05 -23.82 7.28
C SER A 40 0.05 -22.39 6.74
N VAL A 41 -0.29 -22.23 5.47
CA VAL A 41 -0.36 -20.90 4.84
C VAL A 41 -1.59 -20.21 5.40
N ASN A 42 -1.40 -19.37 6.40
CA ASN A 42 -2.47 -18.53 6.90
C ASN A 42 -2.62 -17.33 5.97
N GLU A 43 -3.80 -17.21 5.38
CA GLU A 43 -4.15 -16.01 4.61
C GLU A 43 -4.50 -14.87 5.57
N THR A 44 -3.93 -13.71 5.30
CA THR A 44 -4.27 -12.46 5.99
C THR A 44 -5.03 -11.56 5.03
N GLN A 45 -6.13 -10.98 5.49
CA GLN A 45 -6.94 -10.06 4.70
C GLN A 45 -6.76 -8.63 5.20
N LEU A 46 -6.44 -7.71 4.28
CA LEU A 46 -6.44 -6.28 4.53
C LEU A 46 -7.83 -5.67 4.33
N LEU A 47 -8.01 -4.48 4.92
CA LEU A 47 -9.16 -3.64 4.63
C LEU A 47 -9.23 -3.37 3.11
N GLY A 48 -10.36 -3.69 2.48
CA GLY A 48 -10.51 -3.60 1.04
C GLY A 48 -10.46 -4.93 0.28
N GLY A 49 -10.36 -6.07 1.00
CA GLY A 49 -10.49 -7.41 0.39
C GLY A 49 -9.20 -8.00 -0.18
N TRP A 50 -8.07 -7.34 -0.04
CA TRP A 50 -6.78 -7.87 -0.46
C TRP A 50 -6.37 -9.05 0.40
N LYS A 51 -6.03 -10.16 -0.25
CA LYS A 51 -5.54 -11.38 0.41
C LYS A 51 -4.04 -11.50 0.26
N GLY A 52 -3.37 -11.89 1.33
CA GLY A 52 -1.93 -12.09 1.36
C GLY A 52 -1.52 -13.24 2.25
N LEU A 53 -0.25 -13.58 2.19
CA LEU A 53 0.38 -14.52 3.11
C LEU A 53 0.65 -13.85 4.45
N SER A 54 0.81 -14.62 5.51
CA SER A 54 1.21 -14.10 6.82
C SER A 54 2.67 -14.38 7.12
N PHE A 55 3.31 -13.45 7.80
CA PHE A 55 4.66 -13.58 8.34
C PHE A 55 4.59 -13.43 9.85
N ALA A 56 5.00 -14.46 10.59
CA ALA A 56 5.09 -14.39 12.04
C ALA A 56 6.38 -13.65 12.43
N ALA A 57 6.22 -12.44 12.92
CA ALA A 57 7.29 -11.67 13.55
C ALA A 57 7.18 -11.75 15.07
N GLY A 58 8.28 -11.59 15.79
CA GLY A 58 8.29 -11.72 17.25
C GLY A 58 7.29 -10.82 17.99
N ALA A 59 6.86 -9.71 17.37
CA ALA A 59 5.90 -8.77 17.91
C ALA A 59 4.47 -8.95 17.34
N GLY A 60 4.23 -9.92 16.45
CA GLY A 60 2.91 -10.15 15.87
C GLY A 60 2.93 -10.82 14.50
N VAL A 61 1.78 -10.82 13.85
CA VAL A 61 1.60 -11.37 12.51
C VAL A 61 1.52 -10.21 11.52
N VAL A 62 2.42 -10.20 10.55
CA VAL A 62 2.51 -9.19 9.50
C VAL A 62 2.02 -9.77 8.17
N GLY A 63 1.15 -9.06 7.48
CA GLY A 63 0.66 -9.45 6.16
C GLY A 63 1.73 -9.28 5.07
N VAL A 64 1.81 -10.24 4.16
CA VAL A 64 2.70 -10.22 2.99
C VAL A 64 1.84 -10.20 1.74
N PHE A 65 1.92 -9.11 0.97
CA PHE A 65 1.06 -8.85 -0.17
C PHE A 65 1.86 -8.80 -1.47
N LEU A 66 1.21 -9.25 -2.54
CA LEU A 66 1.73 -9.18 -3.89
C LEU A 66 1.30 -7.87 -4.55
N ASP A 67 2.28 -7.15 -5.11
CA ASP A 67 2.03 -6.00 -5.95
C ASP A 67 2.99 -6.03 -7.14
N TYR A 68 2.46 -5.93 -8.35
CA TYR A 68 3.22 -5.98 -9.60
C TYR A 68 3.95 -4.68 -9.92
N GLU A 69 3.55 -3.57 -9.31
CA GLU A 69 4.20 -2.27 -9.50
C GLU A 69 5.51 -2.15 -8.72
N VAL A 70 5.74 -3.02 -7.74
CA VAL A 70 7.02 -3.07 -7.02
C VAL A 70 8.11 -3.61 -7.94
N PRO A 71 9.27 -2.94 -8.06
CA PRO A 71 10.38 -3.42 -8.86
C PRO A 71 10.82 -4.83 -8.46
N ASP A 72 11.26 -5.62 -9.45
CA ASP A 72 11.68 -7.00 -9.19
C ASP A 72 12.88 -7.07 -8.24
N GLY A 73 12.84 -8.02 -7.32
CA GLY A 73 13.85 -8.19 -6.28
C GLY A 73 13.74 -7.23 -5.08
N GLU A 74 12.73 -6.37 -5.05
CA GLU A 74 12.49 -5.47 -3.94
C GLU A 74 11.39 -5.96 -3.00
N VAL A 75 11.56 -5.61 -1.74
CA VAL A 75 10.57 -5.85 -0.69
C VAL A 75 10.41 -4.56 0.10
N LEU A 76 9.20 -4.07 0.18
CA LEU A 76 8.82 -2.91 0.95
C LEU A 76 8.23 -3.35 2.28
N CYS A 77 8.71 -2.79 3.38
CA CYS A 77 8.13 -2.92 4.71
C CYS A 77 7.50 -1.57 5.06
N LEU A 78 6.18 -1.51 5.09
CA LEU A 78 5.46 -0.27 5.31
C LEU A 78 4.72 -0.32 6.65
N ASN A 79 4.83 0.77 7.39
CA ASN A 79 4.01 1.02 8.56
C ASN A 79 2.82 1.87 8.13
N LEU A 80 1.63 1.27 8.07
CA LEU A 80 0.42 1.93 7.58
C LEU A 80 -0.04 3.10 8.45
N ASP A 81 0.26 3.07 9.75
CA ASP A 81 -0.18 4.12 10.67
C ASP A 81 0.62 5.44 10.50
N THR A 82 1.75 5.38 9.77
CA THR A 82 2.55 6.57 9.46
C THR A 82 2.19 7.23 8.13
N TRP A 83 1.31 6.62 7.36
CA TRP A 83 0.86 7.16 6.09
C TRP A 83 -0.49 7.85 6.23
N THR A 84 -0.55 9.07 5.73
CA THR A 84 -1.75 9.90 5.82
C THR A 84 -2.04 10.53 4.47
N ILE A 85 -3.32 10.59 4.12
CA ILE A 85 -3.79 11.34 2.96
C ILE A 85 -4.05 12.76 3.41
N CYS A 86 -3.27 13.71 2.87
CA CYS A 86 -3.50 15.14 3.04
C CYS A 86 -4.34 15.62 1.88
N GLN A 87 -5.51 16.12 2.14
CA GLN A 87 -6.42 16.66 1.12
C GLN A 87 -6.76 18.12 1.42
N VAL A 88 -6.86 18.92 0.38
CA VAL A 88 -7.28 20.31 0.44
C VAL A 88 -8.79 20.41 0.29
N THR A 89 -9.34 19.61 -0.62
CA THR A 89 -10.79 19.50 -0.87
C THR A 89 -11.19 18.05 -0.94
N ASP A 90 -12.44 17.76 -0.60
CA ASP A 90 -13.02 16.45 -0.85
C ASP A 90 -13.19 16.19 -2.36
N LEU A 91 -13.47 14.95 -2.71
CA LEU A 91 -13.80 14.56 -4.08
C LEU A 91 -15.13 15.21 -4.44
N GLU A 92 -15.11 16.19 -5.34
CA GLU A 92 -16.29 16.97 -5.72
C GLU A 92 -16.35 17.25 -7.21
N TRP A 93 -17.57 17.42 -7.70
CA TRP A 93 -17.81 17.87 -9.05
C TRP A 93 -17.56 19.37 -9.13
N VAL A 94 -16.81 19.79 -10.16
CA VAL A 94 -16.67 21.23 -10.46
C VAL A 94 -18.04 21.73 -10.93
N SER A 95 -18.55 22.74 -10.24
CA SER A 95 -19.80 23.39 -10.64
C SER A 95 -19.54 24.27 -11.85
N GLY A 96 -20.27 24.01 -12.94
CA GLY A 96 -20.28 24.87 -14.11
C GLY A 96 -20.91 26.22 -13.82
N ALA A 97 -20.95 27.10 -14.82
CA ALA A 97 -21.48 28.46 -14.72
C ALA A 97 -22.95 28.52 -14.24
N ASP A 98 -23.71 27.45 -14.48
CA ASP A 98 -25.14 27.34 -14.11
C ASP A 98 -25.37 26.54 -12.79
N GLN A 99 -24.36 26.40 -11.95
CA GLN A 99 -24.38 25.62 -10.69
C GLN A 99 -24.70 24.14 -10.88
N GLY A 100 -24.59 23.62 -12.08
CA GLY A 100 -24.72 22.19 -12.38
C GLY A 100 -23.35 21.51 -12.50
N SER A 101 -23.31 20.19 -12.26
CA SER A 101 -22.09 19.38 -12.46
C SER A 101 -21.78 19.10 -13.94
N LEU A 102 -22.69 19.47 -14.85
CA LEU A 102 -22.56 19.29 -16.29
C LEU A 102 -22.42 20.67 -16.97
N GLU A 103 -21.32 20.86 -17.66
CA GLU A 103 -21.08 22.06 -18.47
C GLU A 103 -21.23 21.73 -19.95
N ARG A 104 -21.98 22.56 -20.67
CA ARG A 104 -22.15 22.39 -22.11
C ARG A 104 -20.93 22.91 -22.84
N ILE A 105 -20.32 22.07 -23.66
CA ILE A 105 -19.22 22.49 -24.53
C ILE A 105 -19.79 23.44 -25.61
N GLN A 106 -19.20 24.62 -25.73
CA GLN A 106 -19.63 25.60 -26.72
C GLN A 106 -19.63 25.00 -28.14
N GLN A 107 -20.69 25.31 -28.89
CA GLN A 107 -20.90 24.86 -30.28
C GLN A 107 -21.15 23.37 -30.48
N THR A 108 -21.36 22.59 -29.42
CA THR A 108 -21.72 21.17 -29.52
C THR A 108 -22.96 20.86 -28.67
N LEU A 109 -23.58 19.69 -28.90
CA LEU A 109 -24.63 19.15 -28.03
C LEU A 109 -24.08 18.21 -26.97
N THR A 110 -22.78 18.28 -26.73
CA THR A 110 -22.08 17.46 -25.71
C THR A 110 -21.92 18.21 -24.40
N TYR A 111 -21.97 17.48 -23.31
CA TYR A 111 -21.77 17.98 -21.96
C TYR A 111 -20.50 17.37 -21.39
N GLU A 112 -19.78 18.16 -20.61
CA GLU A 112 -18.58 17.75 -19.87
C GLU A 112 -18.87 17.84 -18.38
N ALA A 113 -18.34 16.87 -17.61
CA ALA A 113 -18.36 16.90 -16.16
C ALA A 113 -16.93 16.67 -15.65
N VAL A 114 -16.46 17.56 -14.82
CA VAL A 114 -15.10 17.51 -14.24
C VAL A 114 -15.21 17.14 -12.78
N LEU A 115 -14.57 16.03 -12.41
CA LEU A 115 -14.41 15.60 -11.03
C LEU A 115 -13.01 15.97 -10.55
N THR A 116 -12.93 16.68 -9.45
CA THR A 116 -11.64 17.13 -8.89
C THR A 116 -11.43 16.60 -7.49
N TRP A 117 -10.18 16.23 -7.23
CA TRP A 117 -9.72 15.88 -5.90
C TRP A 117 -8.27 16.31 -5.72
N PHE A 118 -8.03 17.27 -4.86
CA PHE A 118 -6.69 17.73 -4.54
C PHE A 118 -6.18 17.04 -3.31
N MET A 119 -5.39 16.00 -3.51
CA MET A 119 -4.81 15.21 -2.43
C MET A 119 -3.33 14.92 -2.65
N ASN A 120 -2.64 14.61 -1.57
CA ASN A 120 -1.29 14.08 -1.57
C ASN A 120 -1.14 12.99 -0.50
N LEU A 121 -0.28 12.02 -0.74
CA LEU A 121 0.07 10.99 0.23
C LEU A 121 1.34 11.42 0.97
N MET A 122 1.26 11.50 2.29
CA MET A 122 2.38 11.92 3.14
C MET A 122 2.77 10.80 4.10
N CYS A 123 4.08 10.57 4.22
CA CYS A 123 4.65 9.69 5.24
C CYS A 123 5.18 10.54 6.40
N LEU A 124 4.58 10.41 7.57
CA LEU A 124 4.95 11.18 8.77
C LEU A 124 6.25 10.69 9.40
N ALA A 125 6.54 9.40 9.34
CA ALA A 125 7.73 8.80 9.92
C ALA A 125 8.38 7.81 8.93
N PRO A 126 9.20 8.29 7.97
CA PRO A 126 9.86 7.43 6.99
C PRO A 126 10.80 6.39 7.62
N ALA A 127 11.38 6.68 8.78
CA ALA A 127 12.23 5.75 9.52
C ALA A 127 11.51 4.48 9.99
N ALA A 128 10.17 4.56 10.21
CA ALA A 128 9.32 3.43 10.56
C ALA A 128 8.94 2.55 9.36
N SER A 129 9.41 2.87 8.17
CA SER A 129 9.24 2.07 6.95
C SER A 129 10.59 1.67 6.38
N GLY A 130 10.65 0.60 5.61
CA GLY A 130 11.91 0.11 5.06
C GLY A 130 11.77 -0.45 3.65
N ARG A 131 12.84 -0.32 2.87
CA ARG A 131 12.98 -0.94 1.55
C ARG A 131 14.18 -1.87 1.57
N ASP A 132 14.00 -3.08 1.14
CA ASP A 132 15.07 -4.05 0.93
C ASP A 132 15.27 -4.26 -0.57
N THR A 133 16.46 -3.91 -1.06
CA THR A 133 16.84 -4.07 -2.46
C THR A 133 17.97 -5.08 -2.53
N ARG A 134 17.64 -6.36 -2.63
CA ARG A 134 18.64 -7.38 -2.91
C ARG A 134 18.83 -7.47 -4.42
N LYS A 135 19.98 -7.01 -4.92
CA LYS A 135 20.42 -7.40 -6.24
C LYS A 135 20.65 -8.91 -6.20
N THR A 136 19.78 -9.67 -6.83
CA THR A 136 20.03 -11.08 -7.15
C THR A 136 21.15 -11.09 -8.20
N ASN A 137 22.37 -11.39 -7.76
CA ASN A 137 23.41 -11.83 -8.68
C ASN A 137 23.06 -13.19 -9.23
#